data_8fd89f647e6ef05d2c8224e195dddffd
#
_entry.id   8fd89f647e6ef05d2c8224e195dddffd
#
_cell.length_a   1.000
_cell.length_b   1.000
_cell.length_c   1.000
_cell.angle_alpha   90.00
_cell.angle_beta   90.00
_cell.angle_gamma   90.00
#
_symmetry.space_group_name_H-M   'P 1'
#
loop_
_entity.id
_entity.type
_entity.pdbx_description
1 polymer ?
#
loop_
_entity_poly.entity_id
_entity_poly.type
_entity_poly.pdbx_seq_one_letter_code
_entity_poly.pdbx_strand_id
1 'polypeptide(L)'
;MTDLDALVRAVSPPADPVDARGDWAEVEARLGVRLPGDYRQLVETYGWGEFCDYLYLRTPFGTSPYNRLERHDGLLVWGATMDADRLCWRTEGDPEEWPVVVRGRSIGREEFAPGAAGFVEGWVTGRVRSAVLPDLEPDLAPWFNAFRPRLHRCLRLSEGPRPYAERLRILRDVLTPTADRGSWQSDDGAHGQDHFATADTDWHLTYDRSRPHQIRVSFLPGDLATARDCLFAAVRLMGCTVLEITTAEGLPLPDWSADDT
;
A
#
# COMPACT_ATOMS: atom_id res chain seq x y z
N MET A 1 14.08 20.01 -12.05
CA MET A 1 13.31 19.19 -11.11
C MET A 1 12.51 18.21 -11.94
N THR A 2 12.81 16.94 -11.81
CA THR A 2 12.09 15.90 -12.55
C THR A 2 10.77 15.55 -11.87
N ASP A 3 9.86 14.86 -12.60
CA ASP A 3 8.59 14.38 -12.01
C ASP A 3 8.86 13.37 -10.88
N LEU A 4 9.90 12.55 -11.02
CA LEU A 4 10.32 11.64 -9.96
C LEU A 4 10.79 12.40 -8.70
N ASP A 5 11.55 13.50 -8.85
CA ASP A 5 11.93 14.32 -7.68
C ASP A 5 10.69 14.90 -6.97
N ALA A 6 9.64 15.24 -7.72
CA ALA A 6 8.38 15.72 -7.17
C ALA A 6 7.63 14.58 -6.44
N LEU A 7 7.58 13.39 -7.05
CA LEU A 7 6.97 12.21 -6.43
C LEU A 7 7.68 11.82 -5.12
N VAL A 8 9.01 11.78 -5.11
CA VAL A 8 9.81 11.44 -3.91
C VAL A 8 9.57 12.43 -2.75
N ARG A 9 9.28 13.70 -3.07
CA ARG A 9 8.90 14.67 -2.02
C ARG A 9 7.49 14.47 -1.49
N ALA A 10 6.56 14.03 -2.35
CA ALA A 10 5.17 13.77 -1.96
C ALA A 10 5.03 12.43 -1.23
N VAL A 11 5.76 11.42 -1.67
CA VAL A 11 5.70 10.04 -1.18
C VAL A 11 7.11 9.54 -0.90
N SER A 12 7.45 9.30 0.35
CA SER A 12 8.75 8.76 0.72
C SER A 12 8.95 7.36 0.13
N PRO A 13 10.05 7.10 -0.60
CA PRO A 13 10.35 5.76 -1.09
C PRO A 13 10.73 4.81 0.07
N PRO A 14 10.56 3.50 -0.10
CA PRO A 14 11.00 2.53 0.89
C PRO A 14 12.54 2.50 0.98
N ALA A 15 13.08 2.24 2.17
CA ALA A 15 14.52 2.15 2.38
C ALA A 15 15.19 1.03 1.56
N ASP A 16 14.44 -0.01 1.25
CA ASP A 16 14.91 -1.17 0.48
C ASP A 16 13.79 -1.58 -0.51
N PRO A 17 13.82 -1.06 -1.75
CA PRO A 17 12.80 -1.34 -2.75
C PRO A 17 12.78 -2.81 -3.19
N VAL A 18 11.60 -3.41 -3.24
CA VAL A 18 11.40 -4.83 -3.61
C VAL A 18 11.46 -5.00 -5.13
N ASP A 19 12.17 -6.01 -5.62
CA ASP A 19 12.27 -6.33 -7.05
C ASP A 19 12.62 -5.10 -7.93
N ALA A 20 13.45 -4.21 -7.39
CA ALA A 20 13.78 -2.93 -8.03
C ALA A 20 14.99 -3.00 -8.97
N ARG A 21 15.75 -4.08 -8.94
CA ARG A 21 17.03 -4.19 -9.63
C ARG A 21 17.13 -5.47 -10.44
N GLY A 22 17.74 -5.35 -11.63
CA GLY A 22 18.00 -6.45 -12.55
C GLY A 22 18.58 -5.95 -13.86
N ASP A 23 18.65 -6.83 -14.86
CA ASP A 23 19.19 -6.50 -16.18
C ASP A 23 18.08 -5.92 -17.08
N TRP A 24 18.07 -4.60 -17.25
CA TRP A 24 17.14 -3.91 -18.14
C TRP A 24 17.30 -4.32 -19.61
N ALA A 25 18.53 -4.65 -20.06
CA ALA A 25 18.76 -5.06 -21.43
C ALA A 25 18.11 -6.42 -21.72
N GLU A 26 18.17 -7.36 -20.76
CA GLU A 26 17.46 -8.64 -20.86
C GLU A 26 15.95 -8.46 -20.90
N VAL A 27 15.41 -7.58 -20.04
CA VAL A 27 13.98 -7.24 -20.00
C VAL A 27 13.51 -6.68 -21.34
N GLU A 28 14.22 -5.70 -21.89
CA GLU A 28 13.88 -5.06 -23.16
C GLU A 28 14.00 -6.01 -24.36
N ALA A 29 15.02 -6.88 -24.37
CA ALA A 29 15.16 -7.93 -25.38
C ALA A 29 13.96 -8.89 -25.35
N ARG A 30 13.50 -9.28 -24.15
CA ARG A 30 12.31 -10.15 -23.99
C ARG A 30 11.02 -9.47 -24.43
N LEU A 31 10.85 -8.16 -24.15
CA LEU A 31 9.67 -7.40 -24.52
C LEU A 31 9.68 -6.95 -25.99
N GLY A 32 10.85 -6.94 -26.64
CA GLY A 32 11.05 -6.45 -28.00
C GLY A 32 10.93 -4.93 -28.13
N VAL A 33 11.02 -4.20 -27.02
CA VAL A 33 10.96 -2.72 -26.98
C VAL A 33 11.85 -2.19 -25.87
N ARG A 34 12.38 -0.97 -26.04
CA ARG A 34 12.98 -0.20 -24.93
C ARG A 34 11.87 0.31 -24.02
N LEU A 35 12.21 0.53 -22.76
CA LEU A 35 11.28 1.08 -21.77
C LEU A 35 11.60 2.56 -21.47
N PRO A 36 10.59 3.38 -21.13
CA PRO A 36 10.79 4.77 -20.74
C PRO A 36 11.79 4.91 -19.58
N GLY A 37 12.67 5.91 -19.67
CA GLY A 37 13.70 6.16 -18.66
C GLY A 37 13.12 6.54 -17.31
N ASP A 38 12.02 7.29 -17.29
CA ASP A 38 11.31 7.69 -16.08
C ASP A 38 10.71 6.48 -15.34
N TYR A 39 10.18 5.50 -16.07
CA TYR A 39 9.67 4.27 -15.48
C TYR A 39 10.79 3.43 -14.85
N ARG A 40 11.96 3.34 -15.52
CA ARG A 40 13.11 2.64 -14.92
C ARG A 40 13.51 3.28 -13.60
N GLN A 41 13.61 4.60 -13.56
CA GLN A 41 13.91 5.34 -12.35
C GLN A 41 12.83 5.16 -11.27
N LEU A 42 11.55 5.14 -11.66
CA LEU A 42 10.42 4.88 -10.76
C LEU A 42 10.55 3.49 -10.11
N VAL A 43 10.83 2.45 -10.90
CA VAL A 43 11.06 1.08 -10.41
C VAL A 43 12.29 1.01 -9.49
N GLU A 44 13.40 1.61 -9.88
CA GLU A 44 14.64 1.61 -9.07
C GLU A 44 14.49 2.34 -7.74
N THR A 45 13.54 3.30 -7.68
CA THR A 45 13.27 4.11 -6.48
C THR A 45 12.26 3.44 -5.55
N TYR A 46 11.17 2.91 -6.08
CA TYR A 46 10.06 2.38 -5.27
C TYR A 46 10.00 0.85 -5.25
N GLY A 47 10.37 0.20 -6.35
CA GLY A 47 10.22 -1.25 -6.48
C GLY A 47 8.77 -1.70 -6.61
N TRP A 48 8.53 -2.98 -6.35
CA TRP A 48 7.21 -3.57 -6.36
C TRP A 48 6.42 -3.20 -5.10
N GLY A 49 5.25 -2.62 -5.30
CA GLY A 49 4.41 -2.15 -4.21
C GLY A 49 3.21 -1.36 -4.71
N GLU A 50 2.61 -0.61 -3.83
CA GLU A 50 1.40 0.16 -4.12
C GLU A 50 1.44 1.57 -3.53
N PHE A 51 0.90 2.51 -4.28
CA PHE A 51 0.63 3.86 -3.83
C PHE A 51 -0.78 3.95 -3.25
N CYS A 52 -0.90 4.45 -2.03
CA CYS A 52 -2.16 4.77 -1.33
C CYS A 52 -3.15 3.58 -1.28
N ASP A 53 -2.65 2.36 -1.07
CA ASP A 53 -3.41 1.10 -1.04
C ASP A 53 -4.26 0.86 -2.31
N TYR A 54 -3.94 1.53 -3.42
CA TYR A 54 -4.76 1.49 -4.61
C TYR A 54 -4.01 1.23 -5.91
N LEU A 55 -2.93 1.97 -6.21
CA LEU A 55 -2.21 1.89 -7.47
C LEU A 55 -0.97 1.00 -7.34
N TYR A 56 -0.97 -0.16 -7.96
CA TYR A 56 0.10 -1.14 -7.95
C TYR A 56 1.15 -0.85 -9.01
N LEU A 57 2.39 -0.60 -8.59
CA LEU A 57 3.55 -0.52 -9.48
C LEU A 57 4.10 -1.92 -9.71
N ARG A 58 4.13 -2.37 -10.95
CA ARG A 58 4.77 -3.63 -11.34
C ARG A 58 6.22 -3.39 -11.74
N THR A 59 7.06 -4.36 -11.43
CA THR A 59 8.45 -4.37 -11.87
C THR A 59 8.75 -5.60 -12.74
N PRO A 60 9.75 -5.55 -13.63
CA PRO A 60 10.06 -6.69 -14.50
C PRO A 60 10.97 -7.73 -13.85
N PHE A 61 11.42 -7.54 -12.61
CA PHE A 61 12.49 -8.32 -11.97
C PHE A 61 12.00 -9.36 -10.97
N GLY A 62 10.73 -9.29 -10.57
CA GLY A 62 10.14 -10.21 -9.61
C GLY A 62 9.82 -11.59 -10.19
N THR A 63 9.64 -12.57 -9.30
CA THR A 63 9.21 -13.92 -9.62
C THR A 63 7.70 -14.12 -9.50
N SER A 64 7.01 -13.19 -8.86
CA SER A 64 5.55 -13.23 -8.70
C SER A 64 4.84 -13.12 -10.05
N PRO A 65 3.83 -13.96 -10.34
CA PRO A 65 3.03 -13.85 -11.56
C PRO A 65 2.27 -12.51 -11.66
N TYR A 66 2.07 -11.83 -10.54
CA TYR A 66 1.42 -10.52 -10.46
C TYR A 66 2.38 -9.35 -10.65
N ASN A 67 3.69 -9.60 -10.53
CA ASN A 67 4.74 -8.60 -10.67
C ASN A 67 5.49 -8.80 -11.99
N ARG A 68 4.86 -8.47 -13.11
CA ARG A 68 5.50 -8.54 -14.43
C ARG A 68 4.87 -7.57 -15.40
N LEU A 69 5.66 -7.10 -16.35
CA LEU A 69 5.14 -6.40 -17.52
C LEU A 69 4.55 -7.41 -18.50
N GLU A 70 3.37 -7.13 -18.99
CA GLU A 70 2.66 -8.02 -19.92
C GLU A 70 1.95 -7.22 -21.03
N ARG A 71 1.83 -7.81 -22.23
CA ARG A 71 1.02 -7.22 -23.29
C ARG A 71 -0.44 -7.64 -23.13
N HIS A 72 -1.32 -6.67 -23.22
CA HIS A 72 -2.77 -6.89 -23.18
C HIS A 72 -3.45 -5.96 -24.17
N ASP A 73 -4.17 -6.55 -25.16
CA ASP A 73 -4.88 -5.79 -26.21
C ASP A 73 -4.01 -4.73 -26.92
N GLY A 74 -2.76 -5.08 -27.25
CA GLY A 74 -1.81 -4.21 -27.94
C GLY A 74 -1.13 -3.17 -27.06
N LEU A 75 -1.50 -3.07 -25.78
CA LEU A 75 -0.87 -2.20 -24.79
C LEU A 75 0.16 -2.97 -23.95
N LEU A 76 1.15 -2.28 -23.40
CA LEU A 76 2.11 -2.81 -22.43
C LEU A 76 1.69 -2.39 -21.02
N VAL A 77 1.29 -3.36 -20.20
CA VAL A 77 0.84 -3.13 -18.82
C VAL A 77 2.04 -3.00 -17.89
N TRP A 78 2.11 -1.89 -17.14
CA TRP A 78 3.15 -1.61 -16.17
C TRP A 78 2.63 -1.43 -14.74
N GLY A 79 1.33 -1.36 -14.56
CA GLY A 79 0.69 -1.23 -13.25
C GLY A 79 -0.75 -1.72 -13.29
N ALA A 80 -1.37 -1.76 -12.13
CA ALA A 80 -2.77 -2.12 -11.96
C ALA A 80 -3.37 -1.33 -10.80
N THR A 81 -4.68 -1.46 -10.59
CA THR A 81 -5.35 -0.94 -9.40
C THR A 81 -5.95 -2.06 -8.57
N MET A 82 -6.39 -1.73 -7.35
CA MET A 82 -7.13 -2.63 -6.48
C MET A 82 -8.43 -3.14 -7.16
N ASP A 83 -9.05 -2.32 -8.01
CA ASP A 83 -10.26 -2.66 -8.78
C ASP A 83 -9.98 -3.44 -10.07
N ALA A 84 -8.73 -3.86 -10.28
CA ALA A 84 -8.26 -4.59 -11.45
C ALA A 84 -8.29 -3.77 -12.77
N ASP A 85 -8.24 -2.44 -12.68
CA ASP A 85 -7.92 -1.60 -13.82
C ASP A 85 -6.44 -1.74 -14.18
N ARG A 86 -6.04 -1.32 -15.36
CA ARG A 86 -4.68 -1.45 -15.84
C ARG A 86 -4.08 -0.11 -16.21
N LEU A 87 -2.83 0.06 -15.80
CA LEU A 87 -1.97 1.15 -16.21
C LEU A 87 -1.04 0.64 -17.30
N CYS A 88 -1.10 1.26 -18.46
CA CYS A 88 -0.47 0.75 -19.68
C CYS A 88 0.25 1.86 -20.42
N TRP A 89 1.04 1.46 -21.41
CA TRP A 89 1.49 2.34 -22.49
C TRP A 89 0.97 1.86 -23.83
N ARG A 90 0.72 2.81 -24.73
CA ARG A 90 0.65 2.56 -26.16
C ARG A 90 2.08 2.66 -26.71
N THR A 91 2.65 1.52 -27.09
CA THR A 91 4.08 1.36 -27.43
C THR A 91 4.33 1.69 -28.91
N GLU A 92 4.09 2.92 -29.33
CA GLU A 92 4.32 3.43 -30.68
C GLU A 92 5.31 4.59 -30.65
N GLY A 93 6.34 4.55 -31.51
CA GLY A 93 7.33 5.64 -31.58
C GLY A 93 8.39 5.56 -30.48
N ASP A 94 8.90 6.73 -30.07
CA ASP A 94 9.90 6.82 -29.00
C ASP A 94 9.29 6.44 -27.65
N PRO A 95 9.92 5.56 -26.87
CA PRO A 95 9.47 5.20 -25.51
C PRO A 95 9.23 6.39 -24.59
N GLU A 96 10.03 7.43 -24.70
CA GLU A 96 9.88 8.64 -23.86
C GLU A 96 8.60 9.45 -24.20
N GLU A 97 7.97 9.16 -25.33
CA GLU A 97 6.74 9.82 -25.77
C GLU A 97 5.49 8.92 -25.66
N TRP A 98 5.62 7.71 -25.11
CA TRP A 98 4.47 6.81 -24.96
C TRP A 98 3.44 7.39 -23.99
N PRO A 99 2.20 7.61 -24.44
CA PRO A 99 1.15 8.05 -23.53
C PRO A 99 0.85 6.98 -22.48
N VAL A 100 0.58 7.44 -21.26
CA VAL A 100 0.02 6.60 -20.22
C VAL A 100 -1.45 6.34 -20.53
N VAL A 101 -1.85 5.08 -20.49
CA VAL A 101 -3.22 4.65 -20.74
C VAL A 101 -3.78 4.01 -19.49
N VAL A 102 -4.84 4.59 -18.93
CA VAL A 102 -5.63 3.96 -17.89
C VAL A 102 -6.78 3.22 -18.54
N ARG A 103 -6.85 1.91 -18.32
CA ARG A 103 -7.90 1.05 -18.86
C ARG A 103 -8.73 0.49 -17.71
N GLY A 104 -9.94 1.00 -17.56
CA GLY A 104 -10.91 0.51 -16.59
C GLY A 104 -11.36 -0.91 -16.89
N ARG A 105 -11.56 -1.69 -15.85
CA ARG A 105 -12.12 -3.06 -15.95
C ARG A 105 -13.53 -3.05 -16.56
N SER A 106 -14.34 -2.06 -16.20
CA SER A 106 -15.75 -1.92 -16.62
C SER A 106 -16.06 -0.59 -17.27
N ILE A 107 -15.18 0.39 -17.16
CA ILE A 107 -15.39 1.77 -17.60
C ILE A 107 -14.22 2.15 -18.51
N GLY A 108 -14.45 2.33 -19.75
CA GLY A 108 -13.66 3.06 -20.72
C GLY A 108 -12.13 2.94 -20.70
N ARG A 109 -11.53 3.82 -21.44
CA ARG A 109 -10.07 4.00 -21.59
C ARG A 109 -9.80 5.50 -21.60
N GLU A 110 -8.77 5.91 -20.88
CA GLU A 110 -8.28 7.29 -20.86
C GLU A 110 -6.81 7.31 -21.25
N GLU A 111 -6.39 8.38 -21.92
CA GLU A 111 -4.99 8.61 -22.28
C GLU A 111 -4.50 9.90 -21.62
N PHE A 112 -3.28 9.83 -21.09
CA PHE A 112 -2.61 10.92 -20.41
C PHE A 112 -1.27 11.21 -21.07
N ALA A 113 -0.68 12.34 -20.72
CA ALA A 113 0.65 12.72 -21.18
C ALA A 113 1.69 11.62 -20.87
N PRO A 114 2.80 11.53 -21.62
CA PRO A 114 3.90 10.61 -21.35
C PRO A 114 4.47 10.79 -19.95
N GLY A 115 5.06 9.70 -19.45
CA GLY A 115 5.77 9.68 -18.17
C GLY A 115 5.01 8.98 -17.07
N ALA A 116 5.47 7.76 -16.69
CA ALA A 116 4.87 6.96 -15.61
C ALA A 116 5.05 7.65 -14.25
N ALA A 117 6.23 8.19 -13.97
CA ALA A 117 6.50 8.91 -12.72
C ALA A 117 5.65 10.18 -12.61
N GLY A 118 5.51 10.94 -13.70
CA GLY A 118 4.68 12.14 -13.77
C GLY A 118 3.20 11.84 -13.60
N PHE A 119 2.73 10.72 -14.16
CA PHE A 119 1.35 10.26 -13.99
C PHE A 119 1.07 9.91 -12.53
N VAL A 120 1.92 9.09 -11.90
CA VAL A 120 1.76 8.70 -10.50
C VAL A 120 1.81 9.92 -9.58
N GLU A 121 2.80 10.80 -9.77
CA GLU A 121 2.94 12.04 -9.01
C GLU A 121 1.69 12.93 -9.15
N GLY A 122 1.21 13.10 -10.39
CA GLY A 122 0.01 13.88 -10.67
C GLY A 122 -1.24 13.30 -9.99
N TRP A 123 -1.38 11.98 -9.96
CA TRP A 123 -2.51 11.32 -9.31
C TRP A 123 -2.43 11.44 -7.78
N VAL A 124 -1.28 11.13 -7.15
CA VAL A 124 -1.14 11.21 -5.68
C VAL A 124 -1.26 12.64 -5.15
N THR A 125 -1.02 13.65 -5.97
CA THR A 125 -1.15 15.07 -5.60
C THR A 125 -2.48 15.70 -6.05
N GLY A 126 -3.35 14.93 -6.72
CA GLY A 126 -4.65 15.42 -7.24
C GLY A 126 -4.55 16.33 -8.47
N ARG A 127 -3.36 16.46 -9.11
CA ARG A 127 -3.16 17.22 -10.36
C ARG A 127 -3.67 16.45 -11.60
N VAL A 128 -3.58 15.13 -11.58
CA VAL A 128 -4.18 14.24 -12.58
C VAL A 128 -5.49 13.73 -12.01
N ARG A 129 -6.57 13.91 -12.74
CA ARG A 129 -7.89 13.36 -12.45
C ARG A 129 -8.29 12.38 -13.54
N SER A 130 -8.96 11.31 -13.14
CA SER A 130 -9.40 10.23 -14.03
C SER A 130 -10.85 9.87 -13.71
N ALA A 131 -11.61 9.47 -14.70
CA ALA A 131 -12.94 8.90 -14.50
C ALA A 131 -12.87 7.43 -14.06
N VAL A 132 -11.68 6.79 -14.18
CA VAL A 132 -11.41 5.40 -13.81
C VAL A 132 -10.83 5.30 -12.40
N LEU A 133 -9.86 6.19 -12.08
CA LEU A 133 -9.20 6.17 -10.78
C LEU A 133 -9.93 7.09 -9.79
N PRO A 134 -10.06 6.71 -8.52
CA PRO A 134 -10.64 7.59 -7.50
C PRO A 134 -9.75 8.80 -7.24
N ASP A 135 -10.37 9.89 -6.83
CA ASP A 135 -9.66 10.98 -6.17
C ASP A 135 -9.21 10.49 -4.78
N LEU A 136 -8.00 10.84 -4.37
CA LEU A 136 -7.50 10.55 -3.03
C LEU A 136 -8.09 11.52 -2.01
N GLU A 137 -8.18 11.09 -0.75
CA GLU A 137 -8.63 11.94 0.34
C GLU A 137 -7.65 13.13 0.53
N PRO A 138 -8.11 14.38 0.41
CA PRO A 138 -7.22 15.55 0.36
C PRO A 138 -6.47 15.79 1.68
N ASP A 139 -7.01 15.30 2.80
CA ASP A 139 -6.43 15.47 4.13
C ASP A 139 -5.41 14.39 4.51
N LEU A 140 -5.23 13.39 3.66
CA LEU A 140 -4.24 12.33 3.87
C LEU A 140 -2.98 12.59 3.06
N ALA A 141 -1.83 12.53 3.73
CA ALA A 141 -0.55 12.50 3.04
C ALA A 141 -0.42 11.19 2.24
N PRO A 142 -0.07 11.23 0.95
CA PRO A 142 0.08 10.00 0.17
C PRO A 142 1.27 9.15 0.65
N TRP A 143 1.18 7.85 0.43
CA TRP A 143 2.18 6.88 0.89
C TRP A 143 2.46 5.80 -0.15
N PHE A 144 3.52 5.02 0.09
CA PHE A 144 3.86 3.82 -0.68
C PHE A 144 4.08 2.63 0.26
N ASN A 145 3.49 1.49 -0.06
CA ASN A 145 3.68 0.22 0.62
C ASN A 145 4.44 -0.74 -0.28
N ALA A 146 5.65 -1.13 0.10
CA ALA A 146 6.39 -2.17 -0.60
C ALA A 146 5.78 -3.56 -0.34
N PHE A 147 5.60 -4.38 -1.38
CA PHE A 147 5.06 -5.74 -1.23
C PHE A 147 6.13 -6.69 -0.67
N ARG A 148 6.11 -6.82 0.64
CA ARG A 148 6.97 -7.72 1.41
C ARG A 148 6.13 -8.78 2.12
N PRO A 149 6.66 -9.98 2.36
CA PRO A 149 6.02 -10.93 3.26
C PRO A 149 5.80 -10.28 4.63
N ARG A 150 4.57 -10.36 5.14
CA ARG A 150 4.17 -9.79 6.44
C ARG A 150 3.47 -10.86 7.27
N LEU A 151 3.65 -10.79 8.57
CA LEU A 151 2.81 -11.49 9.52
C LEU A 151 1.58 -10.63 9.84
N HIS A 152 0.46 -11.28 10.01
CA HIS A 152 -0.81 -10.64 10.35
C HIS A 152 -1.31 -11.17 11.68
N ARG A 153 -1.74 -10.26 12.56
CA ARG A 153 -2.37 -10.61 13.84
C ARG A 153 -3.63 -9.77 14.01
N CYS A 154 -4.68 -10.44 14.41
CA CYS A 154 -5.91 -9.81 14.84
C CYS A 154 -6.12 -10.09 16.33
N LEU A 155 -6.13 -9.06 17.15
CA LEU A 155 -6.34 -9.14 18.59
C LEU A 155 -7.78 -8.73 18.89
N ARG A 156 -8.60 -9.69 19.37
CA ARG A 156 -9.91 -9.38 19.92
C ARG A 156 -9.76 -8.98 21.37
N LEU A 157 -10.29 -7.82 21.74
CA LEU A 157 -10.13 -7.23 23.05
C LEU A 157 -11.40 -7.34 23.90
N SER A 158 -11.21 -7.38 25.22
CA SER A 158 -12.32 -7.19 26.16
C SER A 158 -12.87 -5.78 26.11
N GLU A 159 -14.08 -5.58 26.60
CA GLU A 159 -14.55 -4.24 26.96
C GLU A 159 -13.58 -3.62 27.97
N GLY A 160 -13.40 -2.32 27.91
CA GLY A 160 -12.52 -1.56 28.78
C GLY A 160 -13.19 -0.28 29.28
N PRO A 161 -12.63 0.32 30.38
CA PRO A 161 -13.23 1.49 31.01
C PRO A 161 -13.08 2.78 30.19
N ARG A 162 -12.18 2.79 29.19
CA ARG A 162 -11.86 3.99 28.41
C ARG A 162 -12.69 4.05 27.14
N PRO A 163 -13.16 5.26 26.73
CA PRO A 163 -13.85 5.44 25.45
C PRO A 163 -12.89 5.16 24.28
N TYR A 164 -13.48 4.86 23.12
CA TYR A 164 -12.75 4.51 21.90
C TYR A 164 -11.63 5.51 21.54
N ALA A 165 -11.96 6.81 21.50
CA ALA A 165 -10.99 7.85 21.13
C ALA A 165 -9.76 7.87 22.06
N GLU A 166 -9.95 7.63 23.37
CA GLU A 166 -8.84 7.54 24.31
C GLU A 166 -7.99 6.29 24.09
N ARG A 167 -8.63 5.14 23.78
CA ARG A 167 -7.93 3.90 23.45
C ARG A 167 -7.14 4.03 22.17
N LEU A 168 -7.71 4.63 21.12
CA LEU A 168 -7.00 4.89 19.86
C LEU A 168 -5.78 5.80 20.11
N ARG A 169 -5.94 6.87 20.89
CA ARG A 169 -4.82 7.74 21.26
C ARG A 169 -3.72 6.97 21.99
N ILE A 170 -4.07 6.12 22.98
CA ILE A 170 -3.08 5.30 23.71
C ILE A 170 -2.34 4.36 22.73
N LEU A 171 -3.06 3.72 21.82
CA LEU A 171 -2.44 2.83 20.83
C LEU A 171 -1.43 3.60 19.96
N ARG A 172 -1.81 4.77 19.46
CA ARG A 172 -0.94 5.62 18.65
C ARG A 172 0.24 6.19 19.43
N ASP A 173 0.03 6.59 20.68
CA ASP A 173 1.10 7.11 21.55
C ASP A 173 2.19 6.03 21.82
N VAL A 174 1.80 4.77 22.00
CA VAL A 174 2.74 3.66 22.18
C VAL A 174 3.50 3.33 20.90
N LEU A 175 2.87 3.54 19.74
CA LEU A 175 3.40 3.19 18.42
C LEU A 175 4.01 4.40 17.68
N THR A 176 4.11 5.55 18.35
CA THR A 176 4.59 6.81 17.72
C THR A 176 6.02 6.67 17.17
N PRO A 177 6.32 7.31 16.02
CA PRO A 177 5.43 8.15 15.21
C PRO A 177 4.49 7.33 14.31
N THR A 178 3.25 7.82 14.15
CA THR A 178 2.25 7.19 13.29
C THR A 178 1.70 8.17 12.24
N ALA A 179 1.30 7.63 11.09
CA ALA A 179 0.67 8.38 10.00
C ALA A 179 -0.72 7.80 9.68
N ASP A 180 -1.69 8.68 9.44
CA ASP A 180 -3.04 8.27 9.06
C ASP A 180 -3.06 7.59 7.68
N ARG A 181 -3.98 6.64 7.52
CA ARG A 181 -4.25 5.90 6.29
C ARG A 181 -5.75 5.91 5.93
N GLY A 182 -6.56 6.59 6.72
CA GLY A 182 -8.00 6.72 6.54
C GLY A 182 -8.80 6.29 7.75
N SER A 183 -10.08 6.62 7.73
CA SER A 183 -11.03 6.19 8.73
C SER A 183 -12.41 6.01 8.12
N TRP A 184 -13.21 5.16 8.74
CA TRP A 184 -14.59 4.96 8.37
C TRP A 184 -15.46 4.90 9.62
N GLN A 185 -16.66 5.45 9.54
CA GLN A 185 -17.66 5.39 10.61
C GLN A 185 -19.04 5.24 10.00
N SER A 186 -19.87 4.35 10.61
CA SER A 186 -21.29 4.24 10.28
C SER A 186 -22.05 5.50 10.70
N ASP A 187 -23.19 5.77 10.04
CA ASP A 187 -24.03 6.95 10.32
C ASP A 187 -24.51 7.01 11.77
N ASP A 188 -24.78 5.87 12.41
CA ASP A 188 -25.19 5.77 13.80
C ASP A 188 -24.03 5.83 14.79
N GLY A 189 -22.80 5.89 14.30
CA GLY A 189 -21.58 5.90 15.10
C GLY A 189 -21.29 4.61 15.87
N ALA A 190 -22.08 3.54 15.67
CA ALA A 190 -21.91 2.28 16.39
C ALA A 190 -20.69 1.48 15.88
N HIS A 191 -20.36 1.63 14.61
CA HIS A 191 -19.24 0.97 13.95
C HIS A 191 -18.25 1.99 13.39
N GLY A 192 -17.00 1.57 13.25
CA GLY A 192 -15.98 2.40 12.63
C GLY A 192 -14.61 1.79 12.75
N GLN A 193 -13.73 2.21 11.87
CA GLN A 193 -12.34 1.75 11.77
C GLN A 193 -11.44 2.96 11.57
N ASP A 194 -10.30 2.94 12.23
CA ASP A 194 -9.21 3.88 12.01
C ASP A 194 -8.00 3.10 11.48
N HIS A 195 -7.49 3.54 10.34
CA HIS A 195 -6.35 2.95 9.67
C HIS A 195 -5.15 3.88 9.81
N PHE A 196 -4.01 3.34 10.18
CA PHE A 196 -2.76 4.10 10.31
C PHE A 196 -1.54 3.19 10.17
N ALA A 197 -0.39 3.78 9.92
CA ALA A 197 0.88 3.07 9.88
C ALA A 197 1.87 3.69 10.87
N THR A 198 2.83 2.88 11.34
CA THR A 198 4.01 3.39 12.05
C THR A 198 5.01 3.92 11.03
N ALA A 199 5.60 5.09 11.27
CA ALA A 199 6.50 5.71 10.31
C ALA A 199 7.87 5.03 10.26
N ASP A 200 8.35 4.49 11.40
CA ASP A 200 9.71 3.95 11.52
C ASP A 200 9.80 2.44 11.24
N THR A 201 8.72 1.70 11.46
CA THR A 201 8.72 0.22 11.38
C THR A 201 7.84 -0.33 10.28
N ASP A 202 7.12 0.54 9.57
CA ASP A 202 6.23 0.17 8.46
C ASP A 202 5.17 -0.88 8.86
N TRP A 203 4.63 -0.79 10.10
CA TRP A 203 3.50 -1.61 10.50
C TRP A 203 2.21 -0.96 10.06
N HIS A 204 1.28 -1.75 9.55
CA HIS A 204 -0.04 -1.27 9.18
C HIS A 204 -1.06 -1.75 10.22
N LEU A 205 -1.86 -0.83 10.70
CA LEU A 205 -2.82 -1.10 11.76
C LEU A 205 -4.22 -0.65 11.38
N THR A 206 -5.18 -1.46 11.79
CA THR A 206 -6.59 -1.09 11.82
C THR A 206 -7.10 -1.27 13.23
N TYR A 207 -7.63 -0.20 13.83
CA TYR A 207 -8.38 -0.31 15.06
C TYR A 207 -9.87 -0.24 14.74
N ASP A 208 -10.57 -1.35 15.00
CA ASP A 208 -12.01 -1.51 14.75
C ASP A 208 -12.76 -1.33 16.07
N ARG A 209 -13.68 -0.39 16.10
CA ARG A 209 -14.54 -0.13 17.28
C ARG A 209 -15.87 -0.87 17.25
N SER A 210 -16.15 -1.66 16.21
CA SER A 210 -17.27 -2.59 16.19
C SER A 210 -17.12 -3.58 17.34
N ARG A 211 -18.20 -4.18 17.79
CA ARG A 211 -18.13 -5.15 18.89
C ARG A 211 -17.93 -6.56 18.36
N PRO A 212 -16.96 -7.31 18.91
CA PRO A 212 -15.93 -6.92 19.88
C PRO A 212 -14.85 -6.04 19.26
N HIS A 213 -14.26 -5.16 20.09
CA HIS A 213 -13.16 -4.30 19.66
C HIS A 213 -11.95 -5.12 19.20
N GLN A 214 -11.37 -4.74 18.08
CA GLN A 214 -10.25 -5.47 17.49
C GLN A 214 -9.11 -4.53 17.08
N ILE A 215 -7.88 -5.00 17.25
CA ILE A 215 -6.70 -4.42 16.61
C ILE A 215 -6.23 -5.43 15.57
N ARG A 216 -6.18 -5.04 14.30
CA ARG A 216 -5.50 -5.79 13.25
C ARG A 216 -4.16 -5.13 12.99
N VAL A 217 -3.12 -5.91 12.88
CA VAL A 217 -1.78 -5.42 12.59
C VAL A 217 -1.10 -6.32 11.58
N SER A 218 -0.40 -5.70 10.63
CA SER A 218 0.56 -6.40 9.77
C SER A 218 1.95 -5.79 9.95
N PHE A 219 2.97 -6.63 10.05
CA PHE A 219 4.35 -6.24 10.32
C PHE A 219 5.34 -7.23 9.68
N LEU A 220 6.61 -6.83 9.55
CA LEU A 220 7.63 -7.72 9.02
C LEU A 220 7.96 -8.84 10.02
N PRO A 221 8.30 -10.07 9.54
CA PRO A 221 8.60 -11.21 10.43
C PRO A 221 9.67 -10.93 11.49
N GLY A 222 10.66 -10.06 11.16
CA GLY A 222 11.70 -9.65 12.11
C GLY A 222 11.20 -8.85 13.31
N ASP A 223 10.01 -8.27 13.22
CA ASP A 223 9.44 -7.41 14.26
C ASP A 223 8.49 -8.14 15.21
N LEU A 224 8.36 -9.47 15.09
CA LEU A 224 7.39 -10.28 15.84
C LEU A 224 7.39 -10.00 17.35
N ALA A 225 8.56 -9.98 17.98
CA ALA A 225 8.67 -9.74 19.42
C ALA A 225 8.34 -8.29 19.79
N THR A 226 8.86 -7.32 19.03
CA THR A 226 8.65 -5.89 19.26
C THR A 226 7.17 -5.52 19.09
N ALA A 227 6.52 -6.04 18.05
CA ALA A 227 5.10 -5.80 17.81
C ALA A 227 4.24 -6.34 18.94
N ARG A 228 4.55 -7.55 19.45
CA ARG A 228 3.89 -8.10 20.63
C ARG A 228 4.02 -7.16 21.83
N ASP A 229 5.25 -6.80 22.16
CA ASP A 229 5.51 -6.06 23.40
C ASP A 229 4.83 -4.67 23.36
N CYS A 230 4.88 -3.97 22.24
CA CYS A 230 4.19 -2.68 22.04
C CYS A 230 2.67 -2.84 22.13
N LEU A 231 2.08 -3.80 21.39
CA LEU A 231 0.63 -3.95 21.36
C LEU A 231 0.05 -4.40 22.69
N PHE A 232 0.72 -5.34 23.38
CA PHE A 232 0.27 -5.76 24.70
C PHE A 232 0.46 -4.67 25.76
N ALA A 233 1.47 -3.80 25.62
CA ALA A 233 1.61 -2.61 26.46
C ALA A 233 0.46 -1.64 26.21
N ALA A 234 0.12 -1.34 24.97
CA ALA A 234 -1.01 -0.50 24.62
C ALA A 234 -2.33 -1.04 25.17
N VAL A 235 -2.61 -2.33 24.98
CA VAL A 235 -3.82 -3.00 25.48
C VAL A 235 -3.94 -2.89 27.03
N ARG A 236 -2.85 -3.09 27.77
CA ARG A 236 -2.84 -2.89 29.23
C ARG A 236 -3.14 -1.45 29.62
N LEU A 237 -2.53 -0.47 28.92
CA LEU A 237 -2.77 0.96 29.17
C LEU A 237 -4.20 1.36 28.85
N MET A 238 -4.86 0.73 27.88
CA MET A 238 -6.28 0.90 27.59
C MET A 238 -7.19 0.34 28.72
N GLY A 239 -6.67 -0.49 29.60
CA GLY A 239 -7.46 -1.21 30.59
C GLY A 239 -8.22 -2.39 30.01
N CYS A 240 -7.75 -2.94 28.90
CA CYS A 240 -8.31 -4.10 28.21
C CYS A 240 -7.43 -5.35 28.40
N THR A 241 -7.99 -6.51 28.06
CA THR A 241 -7.26 -7.78 27.93
C THR A 241 -7.44 -8.34 26.52
N VAL A 242 -6.46 -9.08 26.03
CA VAL A 242 -6.57 -9.85 24.80
C VAL A 242 -7.38 -11.09 25.09
N LEU A 243 -8.50 -11.28 24.39
CA LEU A 243 -9.38 -12.45 24.53
C LEU A 243 -9.01 -13.56 23.56
N GLU A 244 -8.51 -13.16 22.37
CA GLU A 244 -8.19 -14.09 21.28
C GLU A 244 -7.19 -13.43 20.33
N ILE A 245 -6.33 -14.25 19.75
CA ILE A 245 -5.44 -13.83 18.66
C ILE A 245 -5.76 -14.73 17.46
N THR A 246 -5.91 -14.14 16.27
CA THR A 246 -6.16 -14.89 15.04
C THR A 246 -5.24 -14.44 13.91
N THR A 247 -5.15 -15.27 12.86
CA THR A 247 -4.54 -14.88 11.57
C THR A 247 -5.43 -13.86 10.82
N ALA A 248 -4.99 -13.40 9.65
CA ALA A 248 -5.79 -12.56 8.76
C ALA A 248 -7.10 -13.24 8.34
N GLU A 249 -7.09 -14.57 8.15
CA GLU A 249 -8.24 -15.39 7.75
C GLU A 249 -9.17 -15.71 8.92
N GLY A 250 -8.83 -15.27 10.14
CA GLY A 250 -9.62 -15.52 11.34
C GLY A 250 -9.36 -16.88 12.01
N LEU A 251 -8.30 -17.59 11.65
CA LEU A 251 -7.92 -18.83 12.28
C LEU A 251 -7.30 -18.55 13.67
N PRO A 252 -7.76 -19.19 14.77
CA PRO A 252 -7.21 -18.99 16.09
C PRO A 252 -5.74 -19.37 16.16
N LEU A 253 -4.93 -18.52 16.77
CA LEU A 253 -3.54 -18.81 17.11
C LEU A 253 -3.43 -19.13 18.59
N PRO A 254 -2.66 -20.19 18.98
CA PRO A 254 -2.50 -20.56 20.38
C PRO A 254 -1.77 -19.47 21.18
N ASP A 255 -0.87 -18.76 20.55
CA ASP A 255 -0.16 -17.61 21.09
C ASP A 255 0.31 -16.67 19.97
N TRP A 256 0.95 -15.55 20.35
CA TRP A 256 1.45 -14.54 19.42
C TRP A 256 2.52 -15.07 18.45
N SER A 257 3.33 -16.03 18.86
CA SER A 257 4.50 -16.52 18.12
C SER A 257 4.18 -17.70 17.19
N ALA A 258 2.93 -18.17 17.17
CA ALA A 258 2.53 -19.25 16.27
C ALA A 258 2.65 -18.82 14.79
N ASP A 259 3.09 -19.75 13.94
CA ASP A 259 3.19 -19.51 12.49
C ASP A 259 1.79 -19.35 11.86
N ASP A 260 1.71 -18.57 10.79
CA ASP A 260 0.49 -18.35 9.99
C ASP A 260 0.28 -19.53 8.98
N THR A 261 0.53 -20.77 9.40
CA THR A 261 0.42 -21.96 8.52
C THR A 261 -0.97 -22.53 8.45
#